data_4a400b6f7140a70a34642e595e33d58f
#
_entry.id   4a400b6f7140a70a34642e595e33d58f
#
_cell.length_a   1.000
_cell.length_b   1.000
_cell.length_c   1.000
_cell.angle_alpha   90.00
_cell.angle_beta   90.00
_cell.angle_gamma   90.00
#
_symmetry.space_group_name_H-M   'P 1'
#
loop_
_entity.id
_entity.type
_entity.pdbx_description
1 polymer ?
#
loop_
_entity_poly.entity_id
_entity_poly.type
_entity_poly.pdbx_seq_one_letter_code
_entity_poly.pdbx_strand_id
1 'polypeptide(L)'
;MSVLVEARNISKVYQMGTTSVTALDSVSLNMEEGEFVSIQGTSGSGKSTLLNMVGGLDHPTTGEVLFNSKPLAPLSKKEMARYRRYSVGMIFQNFNLIPTMTAEENVSLALAFGGIRGVQRRKRAADLLGRVGLSDRLTHRPSELSGGEQQRVAIARALANNPKVLLADEPTGNVDSTRAHELLALLREMVNKDSLTILMVTHDRELATSFSDRIILMKDGRVVKG
;
A
#
# COMPACT_ATOMS: atom_id res chain seq x y z
N MET A 1 -2.19 2.63 -22.05
CA MET A 1 -2.05 3.15 -20.67
C MET A 1 -0.57 3.39 -20.41
N SER A 2 -0.20 4.31 -19.52
CA SER A 2 1.20 4.61 -19.23
C SER A 2 1.69 3.78 -18.03
N VAL A 3 2.95 3.31 -18.09
CA VAL A 3 3.56 2.61 -16.96
C VAL A 3 3.80 3.60 -15.81
N LEU A 4 3.16 3.35 -14.67
CA LEU A 4 3.29 4.17 -13.46
C LEU A 4 4.46 3.72 -12.59
N VAL A 5 4.57 2.41 -12.35
CA VAL A 5 5.62 1.79 -11.54
C VAL A 5 6.34 0.74 -12.38
N GLU A 6 7.65 0.74 -12.31
CA GLU A 6 8.46 -0.28 -12.98
C GLU A 6 9.61 -0.70 -12.06
N ALA A 7 9.77 -1.99 -11.86
CA ALA A 7 10.94 -2.60 -11.23
C ALA A 7 11.73 -3.34 -12.31
N ARG A 8 13.03 -3.04 -12.42
CA ARG A 8 13.93 -3.61 -13.43
C ARG A 8 15.02 -4.42 -12.76
N ASN A 9 14.94 -5.74 -12.87
CA ASN A 9 15.93 -6.70 -12.39
C ASN A 9 16.38 -6.41 -10.94
N ILE A 10 15.43 -6.06 -10.05
CA ILE A 10 15.75 -5.72 -8.68
C ILE A 10 16.11 -6.96 -7.88
N SER A 11 17.24 -6.90 -7.16
CA SER A 11 17.62 -7.89 -6.16
C SER A 11 17.78 -7.21 -4.80
N LYS A 12 17.47 -7.94 -3.74
CA LYS A 12 17.67 -7.48 -2.36
C LYS A 12 18.31 -8.56 -1.51
N VAL A 13 19.47 -8.24 -0.97
CA VAL A 13 20.21 -9.10 -0.04
C VAL A 13 20.31 -8.39 1.30
N TYR A 14 19.84 -9.05 2.35
CA TYR A 14 19.99 -8.58 3.73
C TYR A 14 21.17 -9.29 4.39
N GLN A 15 22.04 -8.53 5.04
CA GLN A 15 23.11 -9.07 5.86
C GLN A 15 22.61 -9.28 7.29
N MET A 16 22.66 -10.51 7.79
CA MET A 16 22.25 -10.88 9.14
C MET A 16 23.47 -11.47 9.88
N GLY A 17 24.32 -10.60 10.43
CA GLY A 17 25.60 -11.00 11.00
C GLY A 17 26.51 -11.60 9.92
N THR A 18 26.90 -12.87 10.06
CA THR A 18 27.74 -13.59 9.11
C THR A 18 26.96 -14.24 7.96
N THR A 19 25.62 -14.26 8.03
CA THR A 19 24.77 -14.90 7.02
C THR A 19 24.11 -13.84 6.14
N SER A 20 23.95 -14.13 4.83
CA SER A 20 23.19 -13.29 3.91
C SER A 20 21.90 -14.00 3.50
N VAL A 21 20.81 -13.22 3.40
CA VAL A 21 19.51 -13.71 2.93
C VAL A 21 19.11 -12.93 1.68
N THR A 22 18.96 -13.63 0.56
CA THR A 22 18.46 -13.04 -0.68
C THR A 22 16.92 -13.03 -0.62
N ALA A 23 16.36 -11.85 -0.40
CA ALA A 23 14.91 -11.67 -0.30
C ALA A 23 14.25 -11.43 -1.67
N LEU A 24 14.97 -10.83 -2.62
CA LEU A 24 14.56 -10.67 -4.02
C LEU A 24 15.74 -11.04 -4.92
N ASP A 25 15.47 -11.73 -6.03
CA ASP A 25 16.45 -12.17 -7.00
C ASP A 25 15.97 -11.84 -8.42
N SER A 26 16.53 -10.79 -9.01
CA SER A 26 16.29 -10.35 -10.38
C SER A 26 14.81 -10.16 -10.74
N VAL A 27 14.03 -9.61 -9.81
CA VAL A 27 12.60 -9.37 -9.99
C VAL A 27 12.37 -8.22 -10.94
N SER A 28 11.54 -8.43 -11.97
CA SER A 28 11.06 -7.39 -12.88
C SER A 28 9.54 -7.42 -12.91
N LEU A 29 8.93 -6.24 -12.80
CA LEU A 29 7.49 -6.05 -12.97
C LEU A 29 7.21 -4.61 -13.43
N ASN A 30 6.08 -4.42 -14.08
CA ASN A 30 5.52 -3.11 -14.38
C ASN A 30 4.08 -3.05 -13.91
N MET A 31 3.58 -1.82 -13.68
CA MET A 31 2.18 -1.56 -13.40
C MET A 31 1.74 -0.34 -14.20
N GLU A 32 0.59 -0.45 -14.83
CA GLU A 32 -0.03 0.65 -15.57
C GLU A 32 -0.86 1.54 -14.63
N GLU A 33 -1.06 2.79 -15.02
CA GLU A 33 -1.92 3.70 -14.25
C GLU A 33 -3.38 3.19 -14.26
N GLY A 34 -3.99 3.09 -13.06
CA GLY A 34 -5.34 2.55 -12.89
C GLY A 34 -5.42 1.01 -12.91
N GLU A 35 -4.30 0.31 -12.80
CA GLU A 35 -4.26 -1.16 -12.71
C GLU A 35 -4.34 -1.64 -11.26
N PHE A 36 -5.11 -2.72 -11.02
CA PHE A 36 -5.10 -3.44 -9.75
C PHE A 36 -4.32 -4.75 -9.91
N VAL A 37 -3.12 -4.79 -9.36
CA VAL A 37 -2.22 -5.95 -9.41
C VAL A 37 -2.17 -6.64 -8.06
N SER A 38 -2.31 -7.96 -8.03
CA SER A 38 -2.06 -8.77 -6.83
C SER A 38 -0.77 -9.55 -6.95
N ILE A 39 -0.01 -9.61 -5.85
CA ILE A 39 1.15 -10.50 -5.70
C ILE A 39 0.76 -11.64 -4.78
N GLN A 40 0.96 -12.87 -5.24
CA GLN A 40 0.75 -14.10 -4.50
C GLN A 40 2.04 -14.90 -4.34
N GLY A 41 2.12 -15.69 -3.29
CA GLY A 41 3.24 -16.58 -2.99
C GLY A 41 3.25 -17.00 -1.53
N THR A 42 4.06 -18.01 -1.21
CA THR A 42 4.22 -18.50 0.16
C THR A 42 4.83 -17.44 1.09
N SER A 43 4.70 -17.64 2.39
CA SER A 43 5.43 -16.80 3.37
C SER A 43 6.93 -16.86 3.08
N GLY A 44 7.61 -15.72 3.20
CA GLY A 44 9.05 -15.62 2.89
C GLY A 44 9.40 -15.52 1.40
N SER A 45 8.44 -15.53 0.46
CA SER A 45 8.75 -15.43 -0.97
C SER A 45 9.18 -14.04 -1.46
N GLY A 46 9.30 -13.03 -0.58
CA GLY A 46 9.80 -11.70 -0.92
C GLY A 46 8.73 -10.65 -1.21
N LYS A 47 7.44 -10.94 -1.07
CA LYS A 47 6.32 -10.04 -1.42
C LYS A 47 6.35 -8.70 -0.68
N SER A 48 6.44 -8.72 0.64
CA SER A 48 6.52 -7.48 1.45
C SER A 48 7.82 -6.72 1.20
N THR A 49 8.92 -7.43 0.89
CA THR A 49 10.17 -6.79 0.47
C THR A 49 9.97 -6.03 -0.84
N LEU A 50 9.30 -6.64 -1.83
CA LEU A 50 8.98 -5.98 -3.09
C LEU A 50 8.09 -4.74 -2.89
N LEU A 51 7.05 -4.84 -2.04
CA LEU A 51 6.23 -3.69 -1.64
C LEU A 51 7.08 -2.57 -1.04
N ASN A 52 8.02 -2.89 -0.16
CA ASN A 52 8.90 -1.91 0.48
C ASN A 52 9.84 -1.21 -0.54
N MET A 53 10.33 -1.94 -1.56
CA MET A 53 11.11 -1.34 -2.65
C MET A 53 10.27 -0.32 -3.43
N VAL A 54 9.06 -0.73 -3.86
CA VAL A 54 8.12 0.15 -4.59
C VAL A 54 7.70 1.33 -3.71
N GLY A 55 7.47 1.10 -2.42
CA GLY A 55 7.09 2.14 -1.46
C GLY A 55 8.21 3.13 -1.10
N GLY A 56 9.44 2.87 -1.53
CA GLY A 56 10.61 3.67 -1.14
C GLY A 56 10.89 3.64 0.36
N LEU A 57 10.52 2.54 1.03
CA LEU A 57 10.86 2.27 2.42
C LEU A 57 12.23 1.62 2.57
N ASP A 58 12.66 0.92 1.53
CA ASP A 58 13.98 0.33 1.42
C ASP A 58 14.48 0.46 -0.03
N HIS A 59 15.74 0.13 -0.28
CA HIS A 59 16.39 0.23 -1.58
C HIS A 59 16.86 -1.15 -2.07
N PRO A 60 16.75 -1.46 -3.37
CA PRO A 60 17.33 -2.68 -3.91
C PRO A 60 18.87 -2.68 -3.77
N THR A 61 19.46 -3.86 -3.65
CA THR A 61 20.92 -4.04 -3.68
C THR A 61 21.45 -3.87 -5.11
N THR A 62 20.70 -4.36 -6.10
CA THR A 62 20.95 -4.19 -7.53
C THR A 62 19.65 -3.97 -8.28
N GLY A 63 19.74 -3.43 -9.51
CA GLY A 63 18.57 -3.06 -10.30
C GLY A 63 17.98 -1.72 -9.86
N GLU A 64 16.84 -1.36 -10.38
CA GLU A 64 16.20 -0.07 -10.11
C GLU A 64 14.69 -0.14 -10.06
N VAL A 65 14.09 0.75 -9.26
CA VAL A 65 12.64 1.01 -9.26
C VAL A 65 12.41 2.39 -9.84
N LEU A 66 11.48 2.49 -10.79
CA LEU A 66 11.08 3.74 -11.42
C LEU A 66 9.63 4.06 -11.06
N PHE A 67 9.34 5.34 -10.89
CA PHE A 67 7.99 5.88 -10.76
C PHE A 67 7.79 7.00 -11.81
N ASN A 68 6.77 6.87 -12.66
CA ASN A 68 6.62 7.75 -13.82
C ASN A 68 7.91 7.88 -14.63
N SER A 69 8.55 6.77 -14.95
CA SER A 69 9.81 6.67 -15.69
C SER A 69 11.02 7.35 -15.01
N LYS A 70 10.89 7.78 -13.75
CA LYS A 70 11.98 8.40 -12.98
C LYS A 70 12.51 7.41 -11.94
N PRO A 71 13.83 7.13 -11.91
CA PRO A 71 14.40 6.22 -10.95
C PRO A 71 14.30 6.78 -9.52
N LEU A 72 14.01 5.91 -8.55
CA LEU A 72 13.93 6.28 -7.13
C LEU A 72 15.30 6.33 -6.45
N ALA A 73 16.28 5.53 -6.92
CA ALA A 73 17.59 5.39 -6.28
C ALA A 73 18.37 6.71 -6.10
N PRO A 74 18.39 7.65 -7.09
CA PRO A 74 19.14 8.89 -6.94
C PRO A 74 18.41 9.96 -6.11
N LEU A 75 17.20 9.68 -5.61
CA LEU A 75 16.45 10.66 -4.84
C LEU A 75 17.13 10.94 -3.49
N SER A 76 17.27 12.21 -3.16
CA SER A 76 17.67 12.63 -1.81
C SER A 76 16.67 12.20 -0.76
N LYS A 77 17.05 12.18 0.52
CA LYS A 77 16.15 11.87 1.63
C LYS A 77 14.87 12.74 1.62
N LYS A 78 14.99 14.01 1.23
CA LYS A 78 13.87 14.96 1.13
C LYS A 78 12.92 14.60 -0.02
N GLU A 79 13.47 14.26 -1.18
CA GLU A 79 12.69 13.84 -2.35
C GLU A 79 12.00 12.50 -2.12
N MET A 80 12.70 11.54 -1.51
CA MET A 80 12.11 10.26 -1.13
C MET A 80 10.97 10.43 -0.10
N ALA A 81 11.13 11.33 0.88
CA ALA A 81 10.04 11.67 1.80
C ALA A 81 8.85 12.31 1.08
N ARG A 82 9.10 13.14 0.04
CA ARG A 82 8.05 13.71 -0.81
C ARG A 82 7.36 12.64 -1.65
N TYR A 83 8.12 11.70 -2.23
CA TYR A 83 7.57 10.54 -2.95
C TYR A 83 6.61 9.75 -2.08
N ARG A 84 7.03 9.30 -0.89
CA ARG A 84 6.18 8.57 0.04
C ARG A 84 4.95 9.35 0.50
N ARG A 85 5.07 10.67 0.61
CA ARG A 85 3.97 11.54 1.08
C ARG A 85 2.87 11.74 0.05
N TYR A 86 3.24 11.92 -1.21
CA TYR A 86 2.30 12.37 -2.25
C TYR A 86 2.05 11.35 -3.35
N SER A 87 2.92 10.36 -3.52
CA SER A 87 2.78 9.39 -4.59
C SER A 87 2.31 8.03 -4.09
N VAL A 88 2.58 7.69 -2.82
CA VAL A 88 2.34 6.36 -2.25
C VAL A 88 1.40 6.44 -1.06
N GLY A 89 0.36 5.60 -1.06
CA GLY A 89 -0.40 5.23 0.13
C GLY A 89 0.00 3.83 0.58
N MET A 90 0.09 3.58 1.89
CA MET A 90 0.38 2.24 2.40
C MET A 90 -0.68 1.76 3.37
N ILE A 91 -1.12 0.53 3.15
CA ILE A 91 -2.02 -0.23 4.03
C ILE A 91 -1.21 -1.42 4.55
N PHE A 92 -1.18 -1.60 5.86
CA PHE A 92 -0.46 -2.69 6.54
C PHE A 92 -1.45 -3.70 7.11
N GLN A 93 -1.03 -4.95 7.23
CA GLN A 93 -1.80 -6.03 7.82
C GLN A 93 -2.27 -5.71 9.26
N ASN A 94 -1.41 -5.11 10.06
CA ASN A 94 -1.69 -4.75 11.47
C ASN A 94 -2.25 -3.33 11.62
N PHE A 95 -2.86 -2.75 10.56
CA PHE A 95 -3.46 -1.41 10.53
C PHE A 95 -2.47 -0.27 10.81
N ASN A 96 -1.53 -0.43 11.74
CA ASN A 96 -0.54 0.56 12.20
C ASN A 96 -1.20 1.91 12.57
N LEU A 97 -2.37 1.85 13.22
CA LEU A 97 -3.01 3.03 13.78
C LEU A 97 -2.32 3.45 15.08
N ILE A 98 -2.34 4.75 15.36
CA ILE A 98 -1.84 5.29 16.62
C ILE A 98 -2.94 5.09 17.68
N PRO A 99 -2.72 4.25 18.71
CA PRO A 99 -3.81 3.81 19.61
C PRO A 99 -4.41 4.93 20.45
N THR A 100 -3.63 5.99 20.72
CA THR A 100 -4.04 7.15 21.52
C THR A 100 -4.82 8.19 20.73
N MET A 101 -4.85 8.07 19.40
CA MET A 101 -5.54 8.98 18.49
C MET A 101 -6.87 8.41 18.04
N THR A 102 -7.86 9.27 17.83
CA THR A 102 -9.15 8.91 17.22
C THR A 102 -8.98 8.55 15.75
N ALA A 103 -10.04 8.03 15.11
CA ALA A 103 -10.07 7.76 13.67
C ALA A 103 -9.76 9.03 12.86
N GLU A 104 -10.44 10.15 13.19
CA GLU A 104 -10.17 11.46 12.56
C GLU A 104 -8.73 11.91 12.75
N GLU A 105 -8.17 11.77 13.95
CA GLU A 105 -6.80 12.19 14.25
C GLU A 105 -5.76 11.35 13.51
N ASN A 106 -5.97 10.02 13.39
CA ASN A 106 -5.11 9.14 12.61
C ASN A 106 -5.03 9.57 11.12
N VAL A 107 -6.16 9.94 10.52
CA VAL A 107 -6.20 10.45 9.13
C VAL A 107 -5.64 11.87 9.06
N SER A 108 -6.01 12.73 10.01
CA SER A 108 -5.54 14.12 10.12
C SER A 108 -4.02 14.23 10.20
N LEU A 109 -3.35 13.29 10.86
CA LEU A 109 -1.89 13.28 10.95
C LEU A 109 -1.23 13.18 9.58
N ALA A 110 -1.72 12.28 8.72
CA ALA A 110 -1.20 12.15 7.34
C ALA A 110 -1.43 13.43 6.52
N LEU A 111 -2.60 14.06 6.68
CA LEU A 111 -2.92 15.34 6.05
C LEU A 111 -2.03 16.48 6.56
N ALA A 112 -1.68 16.48 7.86
CA ALA A 112 -0.77 17.46 8.44
C ALA A 112 0.62 17.37 7.81
N PHE A 113 1.15 16.16 7.62
CA PHE A 113 2.38 15.95 6.88
C PHE A 113 2.25 16.38 5.41
N GLY A 114 1.05 16.31 4.82
CA GLY A 114 0.70 16.86 3.50
C GLY A 114 0.64 18.38 3.45
N GLY A 115 0.78 19.08 4.61
CA GLY A 115 0.74 20.53 4.69
C GLY A 115 -0.67 21.12 4.86
N ILE A 116 -1.71 20.29 4.99
CA ILE A 116 -3.09 20.76 5.21
C ILE A 116 -3.27 21.14 6.68
N ARG A 117 -3.86 22.30 6.95
CA ARG A 117 -3.93 22.90 8.29
C ARG A 117 -5.36 23.19 8.74
N GLY A 118 -5.53 23.32 10.06
CA GLY A 118 -6.74 23.86 10.69
C GLY A 118 -8.02 23.13 10.33
N VAL A 119 -9.08 23.88 10.08
CA VAL A 119 -10.44 23.39 9.81
C VAL A 119 -10.48 22.54 8.51
N GLN A 120 -9.73 22.92 7.48
CA GLN A 120 -9.68 22.16 6.22
C GLN A 120 -9.16 20.73 6.43
N ARG A 121 -8.18 20.55 7.33
CA ARG A 121 -7.63 19.24 7.65
C ARG A 121 -8.68 18.32 8.28
N ARG A 122 -9.41 18.82 9.28
CA ARG A 122 -10.48 18.07 9.94
C ARG A 122 -11.61 17.71 8.97
N LYS A 123 -12.07 18.70 8.18
CA LYS A 123 -13.08 18.47 7.17
C LYS A 123 -12.66 17.35 6.20
N ARG A 124 -11.44 17.44 5.64
CA ARG A 124 -10.94 16.44 4.71
C ARG A 124 -10.75 15.06 5.36
N ALA A 125 -10.33 15.00 6.64
CA ALA A 125 -10.27 13.73 7.37
C ALA A 125 -11.65 13.10 7.52
N ALA A 126 -12.66 13.89 7.89
CA ALA A 126 -14.05 13.43 8.00
C ALA A 126 -14.60 12.97 6.63
N ASP A 127 -14.35 13.72 5.55
CA ASP A 127 -14.75 13.35 4.19
C ASP A 127 -14.13 12.00 3.76
N LEU A 128 -12.85 11.79 4.05
CA LEU A 128 -12.16 10.53 3.75
C LEU A 128 -12.72 9.35 4.56
N LEU A 129 -12.99 9.57 5.85
CA LEU A 129 -13.64 8.56 6.69
C LEU A 129 -15.06 8.25 6.22
N GLY A 130 -15.80 9.27 5.76
CA GLY A 130 -17.11 9.09 5.14
C GLY A 130 -17.04 8.22 3.87
N ARG A 131 -16.04 8.42 3.01
CA ARG A 131 -15.82 7.61 1.80
C ARG A 131 -15.61 6.12 2.09
N VAL A 132 -15.10 5.78 3.26
CA VAL A 132 -14.90 4.39 3.70
C VAL A 132 -16.02 3.92 4.65
N GLY A 133 -17.12 4.67 4.79
CA GLY A 133 -18.30 4.30 5.57
C GLY A 133 -18.15 4.47 7.09
N LEU A 134 -17.32 5.43 7.54
CA LEU A 134 -17.03 5.67 8.96
C LEU A 134 -17.42 7.08 9.42
N SER A 135 -18.49 7.67 8.85
CA SER A 135 -18.97 9.01 9.24
C SER A 135 -19.33 9.09 10.74
N ASP A 136 -19.86 8.01 11.32
CA ASP A 136 -20.31 7.95 12.72
C ASP A 136 -19.21 7.46 13.68
N ARG A 137 -17.97 7.29 13.19
CA ARG A 137 -16.85 6.75 13.96
C ARG A 137 -15.67 7.72 14.11
N LEU A 138 -15.83 8.99 13.75
CA LEU A 138 -14.75 9.99 13.70
C LEU A 138 -13.99 10.11 15.01
N THR A 139 -14.69 10.09 16.14
CA THR A 139 -14.14 10.28 17.49
C THR A 139 -13.73 9.00 18.19
N HIS A 140 -14.00 7.82 17.59
CA HIS A 140 -13.63 6.53 18.18
C HIS A 140 -12.12 6.29 18.06
N ARG A 141 -11.54 5.70 19.11
CA ARG A 141 -10.15 5.23 19.12
C ARG A 141 -10.06 3.81 18.55
N PRO A 142 -8.89 3.36 18.12
CA PRO A 142 -8.71 1.99 17.60
C PRO A 142 -9.26 0.88 18.51
N SER A 143 -9.13 1.03 19.84
CA SER A 143 -9.68 0.07 20.80
C SER A 143 -11.20 -0.02 20.84
N GLU A 144 -11.90 0.95 20.27
CA GLU A 144 -13.37 1.05 20.21
C GLU A 144 -13.90 0.65 18.83
N LEU A 145 -13.02 0.26 17.90
CA LEU A 145 -13.32 -0.10 16.53
C LEU A 145 -13.11 -1.60 16.30
N SER A 146 -13.99 -2.22 15.53
CA SER A 146 -13.76 -3.58 15.02
C SER A 146 -12.54 -3.62 14.08
N GLY A 147 -11.95 -4.81 13.83
CA GLY A 147 -10.82 -4.96 12.92
C GLY A 147 -11.11 -4.41 11.51
N GLY A 148 -12.30 -4.63 10.98
CA GLY A 148 -12.73 -4.08 9.69
C GLY A 148 -12.84 -2.55 9.69
N GLU A 149 -13.34 -1.94 10.79
CA GLU A 149 -13.39 -0.48 10.93
C GLU A 149 -11.98 0.11 11.07
N GLN A 150 -11.07 -0.54 11.82
CA GLN A 150 -9.68 -0.12 11.91
C GLN A 150 -8.99 -0.16 10.53
N GLN A 151 -9.26 -1.19 9.73
CA GLN A 151 -8.73 -1.29 8.37
C GLN A 151 -9.26 -0.18 7.47
N ARG A 152 -10.55 0.16 7.58
CA ARG A 152 -11.14 1.30 6.85
C ARG A 152 -10.51 2.63 7.26
N VAL A 153 -10.17 2.84 8.54
CA VAL A 153 -9.39 4.01 8.99
C VAL A 153 -7.99 4.02 8.36
N ALA A 154 -7.30 2.86 8.31
CA ALA A 154 -5.98 2.74 7.68
C ALA A 154 -6.04 3.06 6.18
N ILE A 155 -7.11 2.64 5.47
CA ILE A 155 -7.34 3.01 4.06
C ILE A 155 -7.55 4.52 3.93
N ALA A 156 -8.43 5.14 4.73
CA ALA A 156 -8.67 6.57 4.69
C ALA A 156 -7.37 7.37 4.93
N ARG A 157 -6.54 6.92 5.87
CA ARG A 157 -5.21 7.50 6.12
C ARG A 157 -4.27 7.34 4.92
N ALA A 158 -4.25 6.18 4.29
CA ALA A 158 -3.42 5.93 3.11
C ALA A 158 -3.81 6.82 1.92
N LEU A 159 -5.10 7.15 1.78
CA LEU A 159 -5.63 8.01 0.73
C LEU A 159 -5.49 9.53 1.02
N ALA A 160 -5.03 9.92 2.21
CA ALA A 160 -5.07 11.29 2.70
C ALA A 160 -4.47 12.33 1.74
N ASN A 161 -3.34 12.01 1.13
CA ASN A 161 -2.60 12.92 0.25
C ASN A 161 -2.80 12.64 -1.25
N ASN A 162 -3.90 11.96 -1.63
CA ASN A 162 -4.22 11.59 -3.01
C ASN A 162 -3.07 10.85 -3.70
N PRO A 163 -2.64 9.70 -3.18
CA PRO A 163 -1.55 8.94 -3.78
C PRO A 163 -1.93 8.46 -5.18
N LYS A 164 -0.92 8.26 -6.03
CA LYS A 164 -1.08 7.64 -7.34
C LYS A 164 -1.09 6.11 -7.26
N VAL A 165 -0.38 5.55 -6.30
CA VAL A 165 -0.32 4.12 -6.05
C VAL A 165 -0.62 3.81 -4.59
N LEU A 166 -1.45 2.79 -4.37
CA LEU A 166 -1.76 2.24 -3.05
C LEU A 166 -1.07 0.87 -2.94
N LEU A 167 -0.24 0.72 -1.93
CA LEU A 167 0.46 -0.51 -1.63
C LEU A 167 -0.22 -1.17 -0.43
N ALA A 168 -0.73 -2.38 -0.59
CA ALA A 168 -1.50 -3.07 0.44
C ALA A 168 -0.82 -4.41 0.79
N ASP A 169 -0.29 -4.51 2.01
CA ASP A 169 0.32 -5.73 2.53
C ASP A 169 -0.72 -6.50 3.36
N GLU A 170 -1.28 -7.54 2.78
CA GLU A 170 -2.32 -8.40 3.36
C GLU A 170 -3.49 -7.60 3.99
N PRO A 171 -4.16 -6.72 3.22
CA PRO A 171 -5.14 -5.77 3.77
C PRO A 171 -6.39 -6.44 4.35
N THR A 172 -6.58 -7.73 4.09
CA THR A 172 -7.73 -8.53 4.55
C THR A 172 -7.36 -9.57 5.60
N GLY A 173 -6.08 -9.67 5.99
CA GLY A 173 -5.59 -10.73 6.87
C GLY A 173 -6.17 -10.75 8.29
N ASN A 174 -6.76 -9.65 8.75
CA ASN A 174 -7.32 -9.50 10.09
C ASN A 174 -8.84 -9.20 10.09
N VAL A 175 -9.55 -9.53 9.00
CA VAL A 175 -11.00 -9.33 8.88
C VAL A 175 -11.67 -10.62 8.38
N ASP A 176 -12.95 -10.79 8.69
CA ASP A 176 -13.72 -11.93 8.18
C ASP A 176 -13.96 -11.85 6.66
N SER A 177 -14.34 -12.97 6.05
CA SER A 177 -14.47 -13.09 4.59
C SER A 177 -15.46 -12.09 3.99
N THR A 178 -16.59 -11.85 4.63
CA THR A 178 -17.60 -10.90 4.15
C THR A 178 -17.04 -9.48 4.10
N ARG A 179 -16.40 -9.05 5.19
CA ARG A 179 -15.77 -7.73 5.28
C ARG A 179 -14.56 -7.59 4.37
N ALA A 180 -13.83 -8.70 4.12
CA ALA A 180 -12.75 -8.73 3.15
C ALA A 180 -13.24 -8.41 1.74
N HIS A 181 -14.34 -9.03 1.31
CA HIS A 181 -14.98 -8.72 0.02
C HIS A 181 -15.46 -7.27 -0.07
N GLU A 182 -16.15 -6.74 0.96
CA GLU A 182 -16.56 -5.34 0.99
C GLU A 182 -15.39 -4.36 0.88
N LEU A 183 -14.31 -4.64 1.57
CA LEU A 183 -13.11 -3.83 1.58
C LEU A 183 -12.43 -3.80 0.21
N LEU A 184 -12.28 -4.97 -0.44
CA LEU A 184 -11.70 -5.04 -1.77
C LEU A 184 -12.61 -4.47 -2.85
N ALA A 185 -13.94 -4.61 -2.71
CA ALA A 185 -14.91 -3.95 -3.58
C ALA A 185 -14.77 -2.41 -3.51
N LEU A 186 -14.61 -1.86 -2.30
CA LEU A 186 -14.34 -0.44 -2.11
C LEU A 186 -13.04 0.00 -2.79
N LEU A 187 -11.95 -0.78 -2.64
CA LEU A 187 -10.67 -0.48 -3.31
C LEU A 187 -10.81 -0.56 -4.84
N ARG A 188 -11.52 -1.57 -5.35
CA ARG A 188 -11.80 -1.71 -6.79
C ARG A 188 -12.61 -0.55 -7.36
N GLU A 189 -13.59 -0.05 -6.59
CA GLU A 189 -14.36 1.13 -6.96
C GLU A 189 -13.44 2.36 -7.11
N MET A 190 -12.46 2.54 -6.22
CA MET A 190 -11.49 3.64 -6.29
C MET A 190 -10.57 3.51 -7.51
N VAL A 191 -10.19 2.30 -7.92
CA VAL A 191 -9.45 2.07 -9.16
C VAL A 191 -10.29 2.56 -10.35
N ASN A 192 -11.55 2.15 -10.41
CA ASN A 192 -12.43 2.46 -11.54
C ASN A 192 -12.82 3.94 -11.63
N LYS A 193 -13.03 4.61 -10.49
CA LYS A 193 -13.52 6.00 -10.45
C LYS A 193 -12.40 7.04 -10.36
N ASP A 194 -11.37 6.74 -9.59
CA ASP A 194 -10.31 7.70 -9.26
C ASP A 194 -9.00 7.42 -10.02
N SER A 195 -8.97 6.39 -10.90
CA SER A 195 -7.75 5.89 -11.58
C SER A 195 -6.61 5.57 -10.60
N LEU A 196 -6.96 5.10 -9.39
CA LEU A 196 -6.00 4.69 -8.39
C LEU A 196 -5.32 3.39 -8.83
N THR A 197 -4.00 3.34 -8.80
CA THR A 197 -3.25 2.10 -9.06
C THR A 197 -3.07 1.34 -7.75
N ILE A 198 -3.26 0.03 -7.73
CA ILE A 198 -3.13 -0.78 -6.50
C ILE A 198 -2.17 -1.93 -6.72
N LEU A 199 -1.22 -2.08 -5.80
CA LEU A 199 -0.40 -3.28 -5.64
C LEU A 199 -0.74 -3.93 -4.31
N MET A 200 -1.38 -5.08 -4.36
CA MET A 200 -1.82 -5.84 -3.19
C MET A 200 -0.99 -7.12 -3.02
N VAL A 201 -0.50 -7.36 -1.84
CA VAL A 201 0.00 -8.67 -1.43
C VAL A 201 -1.12 -9.41 -0.73
N THR A 202 -1.39 -10.63 -1.12
CA THR A 202 -2.35 -11.51 -0.46
C THR A 202 -2.01 -12.97 -0.67
N HIS A 203 -2.32 -13.82 0.30
CA HIS A 203 -2.27 -15.27 0.17
C HIS A 203 -3.63 -15.86 -0.27
N ASP A 204 -4.68 -15.05 -0.27
CA ASP A 204 -6.02 -15.46 -0.69
C ASP A 204 -6.13 -15.39 -2.21
N ARG A 205 -6.25 -16.57 -2.83
CA ARG A 205 -6.33 -16.72 -4.29
C ARG A 205 -7.68 -16.27 -4.84
N GLU A 206 -8.75 -16.51 -4.11
CA GLU A 206 -10.09 -16.18 -4.54
C GLU A 206 -10.27 -14.65 -4.60
N LEU A 207 -9.86 -13.96 -3.54
CA LEU A 207 -9.88 -12.50 -3.48
C LEU A 207 -8.99 -11.88 -4.58
N ALA A 208 -7.77 -12.40 -4.78
CA ALA A 208 -6.91 -11.91 -5.85
C ALA A 208 -7.56 -12.08 -7.23
N THR A 209 -8.16 -13.23 -7.51
CA THR A 209 -8.80 -13.52 -8.82
C THR A 209 -10.04 -12.64 -9.03
N SER A 210 -10.81 -12.35 -7.97
CA SER A 210 -12.06 -11.61 -8.07
C SER A 210 -11.86 -10.10 -8.26
N PHE A 211 -10.76 -9.53 -7.73
CA PHE A 211 -10.60 -8.08 -7.65
C PHE A 211 -9.44 -7.52 -8.48
N SER A 212 -8.47 -8.34 -8.90
CA SER A 212 -7.29 -7.85 -9.62
C SER A 212 -7.41 -8.01 -11.13
N ASP A 213 -6.82 -7.08 -11.86
CA ASP A 213 -6.68 -7.18 -13.32
C ASP A 213 -5.61 -8.20 -13.69
N ARG A 214 -4.57 -8.33 -12.83
CA ARG A 214 -3.44 -9.24 -13.03
C ARG A 214 -2.92 -9.79 -11.71
N ILE A 215 -2.45 -11.04 -11.75
CA ILE A 215 -1.85 -11.72 -10.61
C ILE A 215 -0.42 -12.11 -10.94
N ILE A 216 0.51 -11.68 -10.10
CA ILE A 216 1.94 -12.01 -10.16
C ILE A 216 2.22 -13.10 -9.11
N LEU A 217 2.80 -14.22 -9.53
CA LEU A 217 3.20 -15.29 -8.61
C LEU A 217 4.68 -15.15 -8.26
N MET A 218 4.97 -15.11 -6.95
CA MET A 218 6.33 -15.07 -6.43
C MET A 218 6.68 -16.35 -5.67
N LYS A 219 7.89 -16.86 -5.91
CA LYS A 219 8.48 -17.98 -5.18
C LYS A 219 9.97 -17.73 -4.99
N ASP A 220 10.47 -17.95 -3.77
CA ASP A 220 11.91 -17.87 -3.42
C ASP A 220 12.59 -16.59 -3.95
N GLY A 221 11.93 -15.45 -3.77
CA GLY A 221 12.44 -14.13 -4.18
C GLY A 221 12.33 -13.83 -5.67
N ARG A 222 11.69 -14.68 -6.48
CA ARG A 222 11.57 -14.53 -7.94
C ARG A 222 10.12 -14.47 -8.39
N VAL A 223 9.87 -13.80 -9.50
CA VAL A 223 8.60 -13.89 -10.23
C VAL A 223 8.61 -15.17 -11.06
N VAL A 224 7.63 -16.05 -10.83
CA VAL A 224 7.50 -17.34 -11.57
C VAL A 224 6.38 -17.31 -12.60
N LYS A 225 5.43 -16.36 -12.46
CA LYS A 225 4.38 -16.07 -13.43
C LYS A 225 3.87 -14.66 -13.20
N GLY A 226 3.67 -13.87 -14.24
CA GLY A 226 3.11 -12.52 -14.24
C GLY A 226 2.21 -12.28 -15.44
#